data_25cb07b32e13be763888cf2cacf85a8f
#
_entry.id   25cb07b32e13be763888cf2cacf85a8f
#
_cell.length_a   1.000
_cell.length_b   1.000
_cell.length_c   1.000
_cell.angle_alpha   90.00
_cell.angle_beta   90.00
_cell.angle_gamma   90.00
#
_symmetry.space_group_name_H-M   'P 1'
#
loop_
_entity.id
_entity.type
_entity.pdbx_description
1 polymer ?
#
loop_
_entity_poly.entity_id
_entity_poly.type
_entity_poly.pdbx_seq_one_letter_code
_entity_poly.pdbx_strand_id
1 'polypeptide(L)'
;MTIFEGTFAQDSSALRFAIVIGRFNDLVTDKLLSGCQDCLKRHGIDVNPHGTQVDYVWVPGSFEVPLVSRQLALSGNYDAIICLGAIIRGNTPHFDYVAAEAAKGIAAVGFQTGTPVVLGILTTDTMQQALERAGIKSNLGWNYALNALEMASLMGQLRGELPANNAQAALPVSQLKNPMISE
;
A
#
# COMPACT_ATOMS: atom_id res chain seq x y z
N MET A 1 -6.31 -7.40 28.29
CA MET A 1 -6.98 -7.15 26.99
C MET A 1 -5.87 -6.71 26.03
N THR A 2 -5.73 -7.40 24.91
CA THR A 2 -4.70 -7.09 23.91
C THR A 2 -5.33 -6.24 22.81
N ILE A 3 -4.67 -5.14 22.43
CA ILE A 3 -5.10 -4.27 21.32
C ILE A 3 -4.15 -4.53 20.16
N PHE A 4 -4.69 -4.86 18.99
CA PHE A 4 -3.96 -4.99 17.75
C PHE A 4 -4.29 -3.79 16.87
N GLU A 5 -3.28 -3.02 16.50
CA GLU A 5 -3.39 -1.83 15.67
C GLU A 5 -2.12 -1.69 14.84
N GLY A 6 -2.27 -1.45 13.54
CA GLY A 6 -1.14 -1.20 12.67
C GLY A 6 -0.36 0.05 13.09
N THR A 7 0.95 0.04 12.94
CA THR A 7 1.83 1.16 13.30
C THR A 7 2.81 1.46 12.18
N PHE A 8 3.21 2.72 12.09
CA PHE A 8 4.25 3.19 11.17
C PHE A 8 5.63 3.32 11.84
N ALA A 9 5.71 3.07 13.14
CA ALA A 9 6.93 3.23 13.95
C ALA A 9 7.74 1.93 14.12
N GLN A 10 7.37 0.86 13.42
CA GLN A 10 8.08 -0.41 13.48
C GLN A 10 9.42 -0.36 12.71
N ASP A 11 10.31 -1.29 13.03
CA ASP A 11 11.48 -1.54 12.20
C ASP A 11 11.01 -2.06 10.83
N SER A 12 11.19 -1.24 9.81
CA SER A 12 10.77 -1.52 8.45
C SER A 12 11.80 -2.32 7.65
N SER A 13 12.98 -2.61 8.21
CA SER A 13 14.11 -3.24 7.49
C SER A 13 13.79 -4.64 6.97
N ALA A 14 12.90 -5.38 7.64
CA ALA A 14 12.48 -6.72 7.24
C ALA A 14 11.26 -6.75 6.32
N LEU A 15 10.53 -5.64 6.18
CA LEU A 15 9.30 -5.61 5.38
C LEU A 15 9.59 -5.67 3.88
N ARG A 16 8.77 -6.43 3.17
CA ARG A 16 8.84 -6.58 1.71
C ARG A 16 7.49 -6.30 1.05
N PHE A 17 7.54 -5.54 -0.02
CA PHE A 17 6.36 -5.13 -0.78
C PHE A 17 6.49 -5.52 -2.25
N ALA A 18 5.36 -5.80 -2.89
CA ALA A 18 5.29 -5.82 -4.35
C ALA A 18 4.36 -4.71 -4.81
N ILE A 19 4.73 -4.01 -5.88
CA ILE A 19 3.88 -3.03 -6.54
C ILE A 19 3.56 -3.55 -7.93
N VAL A 20 2.28 -3.82 -8.20
CA VAL A 20 1.78 -4.25 -9.50
C VAL A 20 1.19 -3.04 -10.22
N ILE A 21 1.72 -2.69 -11.39
CA ILE A 21 1.44 -1.44 -12.08
C ILE A 21 0.85 -1.72 -13.46
N GLY A 22 -0.38 -1.24 -13.72
CA GLY A 22 -0.96 -1.24 -15.04
C GLY A 22 -0.32 -0.18 -15.94
N ARG A 23 0.17 -0.58 -17.15
CA ARG A 23 0.74 0.37 -18.12
C ARG A 23 -0.31 1.24 -18.80
N PHE A 24 -1.54 0.76 -18.92
CA PHE A 24 -2.61 1.54 -19.53
C PHE A 24 -2.91 2.77 -18.66
N ASN A 25 -3.02 3.96 -19.28
CA ASN A 25 -3.10 5.27 -18.61
C ASN A 25 -1.85 5.63 -17.80
N ASP A 26 -0.66 5.40 -18.37
CA ASP A 26 0.66 5.64 -17.76
C ASP A 26 0.83 7.04 -17.17
N LEU A 27 0.31 8.08 -17.82
CA LEU A 27 0.28 9.45 -17.30
C LEU A 27 -0.30 9.54 -15.87
N VAL A 28 -1.22 8.66 -15.52
CA VAL A 28 -1.84 8.58 -14.18
C VAL A 28 -1.08 7.61 -13.29
N THR A 29 -0.80 6.40 -13.81
CA THR A 29 -0.20 5.33 -13.00
C THR A 29 1.23 5.65 -12.58
N ASP A 30 2.02 6.33 -13.40
CA ASP A 30 3.37 6.79 -13.03
C ASP A 30 3.35 7.82 -11.89
N LYS A 31 2.35 8.70 -11.87
CA LYS A 31 2.17 9.65 -10.77
C LYS A 31 1.76 8.96 -9.47
N LEU A 32 0.88 7.97 -9.55
CA LEU A 32 0.52 7.14 -8.39
C LEU A 32 1.74 6.38 -7.86
N LEU A 33 2.53 5.79 -8.76
CA LEU A 33 3.76 5.09 -8.41
C LEU A 33 4.75 6.03 -7.71
N SER A 34 4.96 7.23 -8.24
CA SER A 34 5.83 8.24 -7.62
C SER A 34 5.39 8.59 -6.20
N GLY A 35 4.09 8.80 -5.96
CA GLY A 35 3.57 9.08 -4.62
C GLY A 35 3.71 7.87 -3.68
N CYS A 36 3.50 6.67 -4.20
CA CYS A 36 3.68 5.42 -3.45
C CYS A 36 5.15 5.26 -3.03
N GLN A 37 6.09 5.45 -3.94
CA GLN A 37 7.53 5.39 -3.66
C GLN A 37 7.99 6.45 -2.66
N ASP A 38 7.52 7.70 -2.77
CA ASP A 38 7.86 8.75 -1.81
C ASP A 38 7.37 8.40 -0.40
N CYS A 39 6.15 7.87 -0.27
CA CYS A 39 5.62 7.41 1.00
C CYS A 39 6.46 6.28 1.60
N LEU A 40 6.69 5.19 0.86
CA LEU A 40 7.48 4.05 1.32
C LEU A 40 8.88 4.49 1.77
N LYS A 41 9.56 5.32 0.95
CA LYS A 41 10.90 5.84 1.25
C LYS A 41 10.93 6.65 2.55
N ARG A 42 9.93 7.51 2.79
CA ARG A 42 9.86 8.31 4.04
C ARG A 42 9.56 7.47 5.28
N HIS A 43 9.04 6.27 5.09
CA HIS A 43 8.83 5.30 6.16
C HIS A 43 9.94 4.25 6.26
N GLY A 44 11.11 4.53 5.66
CA GLY A 44 12.31 3.71 5.83
C GLY A 44 12.40 2.48 4.93
N ILE A 45 11.53 2.35 3.92
CA ILE A 45 11.60 1.27 2.94
C ILE A 45 12.57 1.66 1.80
N ASP A 46 13.49 0.78 1.45
CA ASP A 46 14.33 0.94 0.27
C ASP A 46 13.52 0.68 -1.00
N VAL A 47 13.22 1.75 -1.72
CA VAL A 47 12.47 1.74 -2.98
C VAL A 47 13.35 1.61 -4.22
N ASN A 48 14.64 1.32 -4.06
CA ASN A 48 15.55 1.12 -5.18
C ASN A 48 15.09 -0.12 -5.99
N PRO A 49 14.92 -0.03 -7.32
CA PRO A 49 14.55 -1.18 -8.16
C PRO A 49 15.54 -2.35 -8.12
N HIS A 50 16.77 -2.10 -7.67
CA HIS A 50 17.80 -3.14 -7.45
C HIS A 50 17.96 -3.51 -5.97
N GLY A 51 17.09 -2.97 -5.10
CA GLY A 51 17.04 -3.29 -3.68
C GLY A 51 16.32 -4.62 -3.42
N THR A 52 16.07 -4.91 -2.15
CA THR A 52 15.47 -6.17 -1.71
C THR A 52 14.08 -6.04 -1.09
N GLN A 53 13.61 -4.80 -0.87
CA GLN A 53 12.38 -4.55 -0.15
C GLN A 53 11.15 -4.30 -1.04
N VAL A 54 11.34 -3.84 -2.29
CA VAL A 54 10.23 -3.54 -3.20
C VAL A 54 10.48 -4.16 -4.57
N ASP A 55 9.58 -5.04 -4.97
CA ASP A 55 9.53 -5.56 -6.33
C ASP A 55 8.47 -4.83 -7.17
N TYR A 56 8.83 -4.44 -8.39
CA TYR A 56 7.97 -3.72 -9.33
C TYR A 56 7.57 -4.63 -10.47
N VAL A 57 6.26 -4.80 -10.68
CA VAL A 57 5.73 -5.71 -11.72
C VAL A 57 4.75 -4.95 -12.62
N TRP A 58 5.12 -4.75 -13.88
CA TRP A 58 4.28 -4.08 -14.86
C TRP A 58 3.41 -5.07 -15.61
N VAL A 59 2.12 -4.77 -15.68
CA VAL A 59 1.12 -5.53 -16.43
C VAL A 59 0.48 -4.65 -17.52
N PRO A 60 -0.14 -5.24 -18.58
CA PRO A 60 -0.75 -4.46 -19.65
C PRO A 60 -1.80 -3.46 -19.16
N GLY A 61 -2.70 -3.89 -18.29
CA GLY A 61 -3.78 -3.05 -17.78
C GLY A 61 -4.30 -3.52 -16.41
N SER A 62 -5.35 -2.85 -15.94
CA SER A 62 -5.93 -3.13 -14.62
C SER A 62 -6.58 -4.50 -14.52
N PHE A 63 -7.02 -5.08 -15.67
CA PHE A 63 -7.66 -6.39 -15.69
C PHE A 63 -6.69 -7.54 -15.39
N GLU A 64 -5.39 -7.38 -15.70
CA GLU A 64 -4.36 -8.38 -15.45
C GLU A 64 -3.78 -8.32 -14.02
N VAL A 65 -4.01 -7.23 -13.30
CA VAL A 65 -3.48 -7.00 -11.95
C VAL A 65 -3.85 -8.13 -10.97
N PRO A 66 -5.10 -8.61 -10.89
CA PRO A 66 -5.46 -9.65 -9.90
C PRO A 66 -4.70 -10.96 -10.09
N LEU A 67 -4.51 -11.39 -11.33
CA LEU A 67 -3.79 -12.63 -11.63
C LEU A 67 -2.34 -12.59 -11.14
N VAL A 68 -1.66 -11.48 -11.43
CA VAL A 68 -0.25 -11.29 -11.03
C VAL A 68 -0.13 -11.11 -9.52
N SER A 69 -1.02 -10.31 -8.92
CA SER A 69 -1.06 -10.14 -7.46
C SER A 69 -1.27 -11.46 -6.73
N ARG A 70 -2.11 -12.36 -7.28
CA ARG A 70 -2.30 -13.69 -6.71
C ARG A 70 -1.01 -14.52 -6.73
N GLN A 71 -0.25 -14.51 -7.82
CA GLN A 71 1.02 -15.25 -7.90
C GLN A 71 2.05 -14.71 -6.90
N LEU A 72 2.14 -13.38 -6.76
CA LEU A 72 3.02 -12.74 -5.79
C LEU A 72 2.60 -13.08 -4.34
N ALA A 73 1.30 -13.02 -4.03
CA ALA A 73 0.79 -13.37 -2.70
C ALA A 73 1.06 -14.84 -2.33
N LEU A 74 0.88 -15.76 -3.28
CA LEU A 74 1.13 -17.19 -3.08
C LEU A 74 2.61 -17.53 -2.89
N SER A 75 3.54 -16.66 -3.31
CA SER A 75 4.97 -16.87 -3.07
C SER A 75 5.35 -16.78 -1.59
N GLY A 76 4.53 -16.10 -0.76
CA GLY A 76 4.82 -15.88 0.65
C GLY A 76 5.98 -14.90 0.92
N ASN A 77 6.46 -14.19 -0.11
CA ASN A 77 7.64 -13.32 0.00
C ASN A 77 7.31 -11.87 0.37
N TYR A 78 6.05 -11.49 0.47
CA TYR A 78 5.62 -10.10 0.64
C TYR A 78 4.68 -9.93 1.81
N ASP A 79 4.90 -8.86 2.57
CA ASP A 79 4.05 -8.45 3.70
C ASP A 79 2.80 -7.73 3.24
N ALA A 80 2.87 -7.04 2.09
CA ALA A 80 1.72 -6.50 1.39
C ALA A 80 1.99 -6.30 -0.11
N ILE A 81 0.91 -6.26 -0.90
CA ILE A 81 0.93 -6.00 -2.34
C ILE A 81 0.12 -4.74 -2.63
N ILE A 82 0.68 -3.82 -3.42
CA ILE A 82 0.03 -2.58 -3.82
C ILE A 82 -0.31 -2.68 -5.31
N CYS A 83 -1.60 -2.58 -5.64
CA CYS A 83 -2.08 -2.65 -7.01
C CYS A 83 -2.34 -1.23 -7.52
N LEU A 84 -1.57 -0.74 -8.50
CA LEU A 84 -1.72 0.58 -9.08
C LEU A 84 -2.27 0.49 -10.51
N GLY A 85 -3.29 1.30 -10.79
CA GLY A 85 -3.91 1.36 -12.10
C GLY A 85 -4.84 2.56 -12.25
N ALA A 86 -5.34 2.78 -13.46
CA ALA A 86 -6.36 3.78 -13.72
C ALA A 86 -7.32 3.28 -14.80
N ILE A 87 -8.61 3.28 -14.49
CA ILE A 87 -9.70 2.94 -15.37
C ILE A 87 -10.54 4.20 -15.53
N ILE A 88 -10.56 4.73 -16.76
CA ILE A 88 -11.27 5.97 -17.07
C ILE A 88 -12.43 5.63 -17.99
N ARG A 89 -13.61 6.15 -17.68
CA ARG A 89 -14.84 5.85 -18.40
C ARG A 89 -14.75 6.34 -19.84
N GLY A 90 -14.97 5.42 -20.76
CA GLY A 90 -15.14 5.68 -22.18
C GLY A 90 -16.62 5.65 -22.58
N ASN A 91 -16.85 5.62 -23.89
CA ASN A 91 -18.21 5.67 -24.47
C ASN A 91 -18.93 4.31 -24.48
N THR A 92 -18.32 3.26 -23.95
CA THR A 92 -18.87 1.89 -23.94
C THR A 92 -18.94 1.32 -22.53
N PRO A 93 -19.74 0.27 -22.28
CA PRO A 93 -19.83 -0.38 -20.97
C PRO A 93 -18.53 -1.08 -20.49
N HIS A 94 -17.48 -1.11 -21.30
CA HIS A 94 -16.21 -1.79 -21.02
C HIS A 94 -15.60 -1.36 -19.66
N PHE A 95 -15.73 -0.07 -19.31
CA PHE A 95 -15.31 0.46 -18.03
C PHE A 95 -15.88 -0.34 -16.84
N ASP A 96 -17.20 -0.61 -16.88
CA ASP A 96 -17.90 -1.24 -15.77
C ASP A 96 -17.44 -2.69 -15.57
N TYR A 97 -17.19 -3.41 -16.65
CA TYR A 97 -16.66 -4.78 -16.59
C TYR A 97 -15.24 -4.83 -16.04
N VAL A 98 -14.35 -4.00 -16.58
CA VAL A 98 -12.94 -3.98 -16.13
C VAL A 98 -12.84 -3.53 -14.66
N ALA A 99 -13.57 -2.48 -14.27
CA ALA A 99 -13.55 -1.95 -12.92
C ALA A 99 -14.07 -2.98 -11.89
N ALA A 100 -15.22 -3.62 -12.19
CA ALA A 100 -15.82 -4.60 -11.31
C ALA A 100 -14.92 -5.83 -11.12
N GLU A 101 -14.39 -6.40 -12.19
CA GLU A 101 -13.59 -7.62 -12.12
C GLU A 101 -12.20 -7.36 -11.51
N ALA A 102 -11.58 -6.21 -11.80
CA ALA A 102 -10.32 -5.83 -11.16
C ALA A 102 -10.49 -5.68 -9.63
N ALA A 103 -11.50 -4.95 -9.18
CA ALA A 103 -11.76 -4.77 -7.75
C ALA A 103 -12.08 -6.09 -7.05
N LYS A 104 -12.97 -6.90 -7.63
CA LYS A 104 -13.37 -8.21 -7.11
C LYS A 104 -12.19 -9.18 -7.05
N GLY A 105 -11.39 -9.21 -8.11
CA GLY A 105 -10.21 -10.07 -8.18
C GLY A 105 -9.15 -9.70 -7.14
N ILE A 106 -8.85 -8.42 -6.96
CA ILE A 106 -7.91 -7.94 -5.92
C ILE A 106 -8.39 -8.31 -4.52
N ALA A 107 -9.67 -8.06 -4.21
CA ALA A 107 -10.24 -8.45 -2.91
C ALA A 107 -10.15 -9.97 -2.68
N ALA A 108 -10.44 -10.77 -3.69
CA ALA A 108 -10.37 -12.23 -3.62
C ALA A 108 -8.94 -12.72 -3.31
N VAL A 109 -7.90 -12.09 -3.85
CA VAL A 109 -6.50 -12.44 -3.55
C VAL A 109 -6.22 -12.30 -2.07
N GLY A 110 -6.56 -11.16 -1.46
CA GLY A 110 -6.34 -10.92 -0.04
C GLY A 110 -7.05 -11.97 0.84
N PHE A 111 -8.33 -12.24 0.56
CA PHE A 111 -9.10 -13.24 1.31
C PHE A 111 -8.57 -14.66 1.17
N GLN A 112 -8.12 -15.05 -0.03
CA GLN A 112 -7.66 -16.41 -0.30
C GLN A 112 -6.24 -16.69 0.23
N THR A 113 -5.40 -15.67 0.30
CA THR A 113 -3.98 -15.83 0.64
C THR A 113 -3.61 -15.36 2.04
N GLY A 114 -4.44 -14.51 2.65
CA GLY A 114 -4.11 -13.85 3.92
C GLY A 114 -3.05 -12.74 3.80
N THR A 115 -2.59 -12.44 2.58
CA THR A 115 -1.67 -11.34 2.31
C THR A 115 -2.46 -10.06 2.07
N PRO A 116 -2.15 -8.93 2.73
CA PRO A 116 -2.76 -7.64 2.42
C PRO A 116 -2.55 -7.25 0.96
N VAL A 117 -3.64 -6.93 0.26
CA VAL A 117 -3.58 -6.45 -1.12
C VAL A 117 -4.36 -5.16 -1.23
N VAL A 118 -3.67 -4.07 -1.54
CA VAL A 118 -4.25 -2.72 -1.56
C VAL A 118 -4.83 -2.43 -2.95
N LEU A 119 -6.11 -2.07 -2.99
CA LEU A 119 -6.79 -1.63 -4.21
C LEU A 119 -6.42 -0.16 -4.52
N GLY A 120 -5.36 0.03 -5.29
CA GLY A 120 -4.89 1.33 -5.76
C GLY A 120 -5.24 1.61 -7.22
N ILE A 121 -6.35 1.03 -7.72
CA ILE A 121 -6.85 1.28 -9.07
C ILE A 121 -7.86 2.43 -9.03
N LEU A 122 -7.51 3.56 -9.63
CA LEU A 122 -8.45 4.67 -9.79
C LEU A 122 -9.55 4.30 -10.79
N THR A 123 -10.79 4.62 -10.43
CA THR A 123 -11.95 4.54 -11.32
C THR A 123 -12.59 5.92 -11.40
N THR A 124 -12.55 6.54 -12.58
CA THR A 124 -12.99 7.92 -12.77
C THR A 124 -13.75 8.08 -14.07
N ASP A 125 -14.62 9.09 -14.13
CA ASP A 125 -15.36 9.39 -15.35
C ASP A 125 -14.53 10.18 -16.36
N THR A 126 -13.51 10.93 -15.89
CA THR A 126 -12.67 11.75 -16.76
C THR A 126 -11.19 11.61 -16.40
N MET A 127 -10.32 11.88 -17.39
CA MET A 127 -8.86 11.98 -17.20
C MET A 127 -8.51 13.06 -16.16
N GLN A 128 -9.22 14.18 -16.16
CA GLN A 128 -8.99 15.25 -15.19
C GLN A 128 -9.19 14.76 -13.76
N GLN A 129 -10.29 14.03 -13.49
CA GLN A 129 -10.56 13.45 -12.17
C GLN A 129 -9.43 12.48 -11.74
N ALA A 130 -8.89 11.71 -12.68
CA ALA A 130 -7.78 10.80 -12.40
C ALA A 130 -6.50 11.57 -12.03
N LEU A 131 -6.15 12.58 -12.81
CA LEU A 131 -4.97 13.42 -12.56
C LEU A 131 -5.07 14.21 -11.24
N GLU A 132 -6.26 14.70 -10.89
CA GLU A 132 -6.49 15.37 -9.61
C GLU A 132 -6.17 14.47 -8.42
N ARG A 133 -6.46 13.17 -8.53
CA ARG A 133 -6.21 12.15 -7.50
C ARG A 133 -4.79 11.56 -7.55
N ALA A 134 -4.13 11.72 -8.68
CA ALA A 134 -2.77 11.20 -8.88
C ALA A 134 -1.66 12.23 -8.64
N GLY A 135 -1.98 13.45 -8.19
CA GLY A 135 -0.95 14.44 -7.86
C GLY A 135 -1.31 15.91 -8.02
N ILE A 136 -2.42 16.28 -8.68
CA ILE A 136 -2.78 17.70 -8.82
C ILE A 136 -3.38 18.27 -7.53
N LYS A 137 -4.34 17.57 -6.91
CA LYS A 137 -4.96 17.96 -5.65
C LYS A 137 -4.46 17.11 -4.49
N SER A 138 -4.29 15.81 -4.73
CA SER A 138 -3.78 14.82 -3.77
C SER A 138 -3.10 13.71 -4.56
N ASN A 139 -2.21 12.96 -3.92
CA ASN A 139 -1.66 11.75 -4.53
C ASN A 139 -2.13 10.53 -3.75
N LEU A 140 -3.14 9.81 -4.28
CA LEU A 140 -3.65 8.61 -3.64
C LEU A 140 -2.63 7.46 -3.62
N GLY A 141 -1.61 7.48 -4.47
CA GLY A 141 -0.50 6.53 -4.38
C GLY A 141 0.20 6.57 -3.02
N TRP A 142 0.34 7.76 -2.44
CA TRP A 142 0.81 7.94 -1.06
C TRP A 142 -0.07 7.19 -0.05
N ASN A 143 -1.39 7.38 -0.14
CA ASN A 143 -2.34 6.75 0.77
C ASN A 143 -2.36 5.22 0.61
N TYR A 144 -2.22 4.71 -0.61
CA TYR A 144 -2.15 3.26 -0.86
C TYR A 144 -0.91 2.64 -0.21
N ALA A 145 0.23 3.34 -0.23
CA ALA A 145 1.43 2.91 0.46
C ALA A 145 1.26 2.93 1.99
N LEU A 146 0.62 3.98 2.55
CA LEU A 146 0.28 4.01 3.98
C LEU A 146 -0.59 2.82 4.38
N ASN A 147 -1.65 2.54 3.61
CA ASN A 147 -2.52 1.39 3.87
C ASN A 147 -1.74 0.07 3.84
N ALA A 148 -0.78 -0.08 2.91
CA ALA A 148 0.05 -1.27 2.83
C ALA A 148 0.96 -1.42 4.07
N LEU A 149 1.60 -0.34 4.51
CA LEU A 149 2.44 -0.33 5.71
C LEU A 149 1.65 -0.68 6.96
N GLU A 150 0.50 -0.05 7.15
CA GLU A 150 -0.39 -0.29 8.29
C GLU A 150 -0.88 -1.74 8.32
N MET A 151 -1.35 -2.25 7.18
CA MET A 151 -1.83 -3.62 7.08
C MET A 151 -0.73 -4.67 7.23
N ALA A 152 0.48 -4.43 6.72
CA ALA A 152 1.63 -5.30 6.92
C ALA A 152 1.97 -5.40 8.42
N SER A 153 2.02 -4.26 9.12
CA SER A 153 2.23 -4.20 10.56
C SER A 153 1.15 -4.95 11.34
N LEU A 154 -0.12 -4.70 11.05
CA LEU A 154 -1.25 -5.34 11.72
C LEU A 154 -1.24 -6.86 11.53
N MET A 155 -1.02 -7.31 10.29
CA MET A 155 -0.98 -8.75 10.00
C MET A 155 0.22 -9.44 10.65
N GLY A 156 1.38 -8.78 10.72
CA GLY A 156 2.54 -9.28 11.46
C GLY A 156 2.25 -9.45 12.96
N GLN A 157 1.53 -8.52 13.58
CA GLN A 157 1.07 -8.64 14.96
C GLN A 157 0.09 -9.81 15.16
N LEU A 158 -0.88 -9.96 14.26
CA LEU A 158 -1.88 -11.03 14.33
C LEU A 158 -1.26 -12.43 14.13
N ARG A 159 -0.21 -12.53 13.34
CA ARG A 159 0.56 -13.78 13.13
C ARG A 159 1.57 -14.06 14.26
N GLY A 160 1.77 -13.12 15.19
CA GLY A 160 2.75 -13.23 16.27
C GLY A 160 4.20 -12.99 15.83
N GLU A 161 4.42 -12.43 14.65
CA GLU A 161 5.74 -12.08 14.10
C GLU A 161 6.24 -10.74 14.64
N LEU A 162 5.32 -9.85 15.03
CA LEU A 162 5.56 -8.54 15.64
C LEU A 162 4.86 -8.43 16.98
N PRO A 163 5.41 -7.65 17.94
CA PRO A 163 4.74 -7.42 19.21
C PRO A 163 3.43 -6.64 19.00
N ALA A 164 2.35 -7.06 19.67
CA ALA A 164 1.13 -6.28 19.73
C ALA A 164 1.39 -4.96 20.48
N ASN A 165 0.70 -3.89 20.09
CA ASN A 165 0.75 -2.63 20.83
C ASN A 165 0.12 -2.82 22.21
N ASN A 166 0.94 -3.07 23.22
CA ASN A 166 0.49 -3.00 24.59
C ASN A 166 0.38 -1.52 24.98
N ALA A 167 -0.83 -1.07 25.31
CA ALA A 167 -1.13 0.29 25.77
C ALA A 167 -0.42 0.68 27.11
N GLN A 168 0.62 -0.05 27.50
CA GLN A 168 1.35 0.12 28.77
C GLN A 168 2.79 0.62 28.63
N ALA A 169 3.21 1.05 27.46
CA ALA A 169 4.54 1.68 27.29
C ALA A 169 4.47 3.23 27.22
N ALA A 170 3.42 3.85 27.71
CA ALA A 170 3.48 5.27 28.06
C ALA A 170 4.28 5.38 29.34
N LEU A 171 5.53 5.82 29.27
CA LEU A 171 6.32 6.19 30.45
C LEU A 171 5.47 7.14 31.30
N PRO A 172 5.31 6.87 32.60
CA PRO A 172 4.55 7.77 33.47
C PRO A 172 5.23 9.16 33.46
N VAL A 173 4.42 10.19 33.30
CA VAL A 173 4.84 11.61 33.22
C VAL A 173 5.76 12.03 34.38
N SER A 174 5.75 11.28 35.46
CA SER A 174 6.65 11.47 36.63
C SER A 174 8.15 11.21 36.37
N GLN A 175 8.52 10.63 35.22
CA GLN A 175 9.95 10.40 34.88
C GLN A 175 10.52 11.42 33.89
N LEU A 176 9.76 12.38 33.43
CA LEU A 176 10.28 13.55 32.72
C LEU A 176 10.92 14.49 33.77
N LYS A 177 12.14 14.17 34.20
CA LYS A 177 12.95 15.12 34.94
C LYS A 177 13.23 16.33 34.07
N ASN A 178 12.66 17.45 34.45
CA ASN A 178 12.92 18.77 33.89
C ASN A 178 14.41 19.13 34.15
N PRO A 179 15.30 19.18 33.16
CA PRO A 179 16.65 19.68 33.40
C PRO A 179 16.66 21.18 33.09
N MET A 180 16.21 22.00 34.03
CA MET A 180 16.55 23.42 34.05
C MET A 180 15.87 24.09 35.24
N ILE A 181 16.61 24.21 36.33
CA ILE A 181 16.70 25.40 37.20
C ILE A 181 17.77 25.03 38.19
N SER A 182 18.99 25.50 37.96
CA SER A 182 19.98 25.77 39.00
C SER A 182 20.44 27.20 38.82
N GLU A 183 20.31 27.90 39.89
CA GLU A 183 20.66 29.29 40.20
C GLU A 183 21.99 29.74 39.56
#